data_4c9f0fc8d6fc568bcb8229b4aa36f3fb
#
_entry.id   4c9f0fc8d6fc568bcb8229b4aa36f3fb
#
_cell.length_a   1.000
_cell.length_b   1.000
_cell.length_c   1.000
_cell.angle_alpha   90.00
_cell.angle_beta   90.00
_cell.angle_gamma   90.00
#
_symmetry.space_group_name_H-M   'P 1'
#
loop_
_entity.id
_entity.type
_entity.pdbx_description
1 polymer ?
#
loop_
_entity_poly.entity_id
_entity_poly.type
_entity_poly.pdbx_seq_one_letter_code
_entity_poly.pdbx_strand_id
1 'polypeptide(L)'
;MTDFVAIYRSPSYSPMQHRSNDTAILDGTVAHLTSKGWRVTAVSEADIEQGRLPAVPLYLNMCQGPLASERLMPLELDGAVVLNRPSSVLNCHRHRLVRQLAGNRVAFPHTVVVPSSATPATDVHLASLGDDGRRLWVKRGDVHAERPEDVVATTRSGLAAAMAAFTARDIPWVAVQEHVEGPVVKFYGVADGRFFRYYRADGGPSGAATAPELDGDRLRALAFEAATLLGLEVFGGDVAFPEPDRPVLIDINDWPSFAPFRDAAADAIAGYVVDRMRARS
;
A
#
# COMPACT_ATOMS: atom_id res chain seq x y z
N MET A 1 -32.84 1.41 -1.57
CA MET A 1 -31.90 2.36 -0.94
C MET A 1 -30.54 1.69 -0.95
N THR A 2 -29.46 2.39 -1.29
CA THR A 2 -28.10 1.83 -1.32
C THR A 2 -27.59 1.67 0.12
N ASP A 3 -26.94 0.54 0.43
CA ASP A 3 -26.42 0.26 1.77
C ASP A 3 -24.94 0.64 1.89
N PHE A 4 -24.19 0.56 0.76
CA PHE A 4 -22.80 0.98 0.70
C PHE A 4 -22.37 1.43 -0.71
N VAL A 5 -21.27 2.17 -0.75
CA VAL A 5 -20.59 2.57 -1.98
C VAL A 5 -19.27 1.83 -2.12
N ALA A 6 -19.02 1.26 -3.29
CA ALA A 6 -17.71 0.71 -3.68
C ALA A 6 -17.02 1.71 -4.61
N ILE A 7 -15.87 2.25 -4.18
CA ILE A 7 -15.11 3.25 -4.91
C ILE A 7 -13.91 2.58 -5.58
N TYR A 8 -13.93 2.53 -6.89
CA TYR A 8 -12.91 1.88 -7.70
C TYR A 8 -11.76 2.84 -8.01
N ARG A 9 -10.54 2.33 -7.85
CA ARG A 9 -9.29 3.03 -8.20
C ARG A 9 -9.29 3.48 -9.65
N SER A 10 -8.77 4.68 -9.89
CA SER A 10 -8.52 5.17 -11.25
C SER A 10 -7.49 4.30 -11.96
N PRO A 11 -7.70 3.95 -13.24
CA PRO A 11 -6.69 3.29 -14.05
C PRO A 11 -5.34 4.02 -14.13
N SER A 12 -5.31 5.34 -13.88
CA SER A 12 -4.07 6.13 -13.84
C SER A 12 -3.17 5.78 -12.66
N TYR A 13 -3.75 5.26 -11.56
CA TYR A 13 -3.02 4.83 -10.36
C TYR A 13 -2.77 3.32 -10.29
N SER A 14 -3.07 2.57 -11.35
CA SER A 14 -2.79 1.14 -11.45
C SER A 14 -1.88 0.87 -12.65
N PRO A 15 -0.71 0.22 -12.46
CA PRO A 15 0.10 -0.25 -13.56
C PRO A 15 -0.73 -1.09 -14.53
N MET A 16 -0.55 -0.90 -15.85
CA MET A 16 -1.40 -1.56 -16.88
C MET A 16 -1.51 -3.07 -16.69
N GLN A 17 -0.43 -3.72 -16.29
CA GLN A 17 -0.36 -5.17 -16.04
C GLN A 17 -1.12 -5.64 -14.79
N HIS A 18 -1.52 -4.72 -13.90
CA HIS A 18 -2.18 -5.04 -12.64
C HIS A 18 -3.64 -4.60 -12.58
N ARG A 19 -4.12 -3.79 -13.54
CA ARG A 19 -5.47 -3.19 -13.53
C ARG A 19 -6.59 -4.20 -13.28
N SER A 20 -6.59 -5.34 -14.00
CA SER A 20 -7.60 -6.38 -13.81
C SER A 20 -7.47 -7.11 -12.46
N ASN A 21 -6.25 -7.20 -11.92
CA ASN A 21 -6.00 -7.80 -10.62
C ASN A 21 -6.39 -6.88 -9.47
N ASP A 22 -6.20 -5.57 -9.62
CA ASP A 22 -6.47 -4.60 -8.57
C ASP A 22 -7.96 -4.44 -8.30
N THR A 23 -8.82 -4.44 -9.33
CA THR A 23 -10.28 -4.36 -9.15
C THR A 23 -10.89 -5.65 -8.63
N ALA A 24 -10.31 -6.80 -8.96
CA ALA A 24 -10.90 -8.10 -8.68
C ALA A 24 -11.07 -8.41 -7.17
N ILE A 25 -10.26 -7.83 -6.29
CA ILE A 25 -10.45 -7.99 -4.83
C ILE A 25 -11.69 -7.22 -4.35
N LEU A 26 -11.92 -6.00 -4.87
CA LEU A 26 -13.12 -5.23 -4.54
C LEU A 26 -14.36 -5.89 -5.12
N ASP A 27 -14.31 -6.37 -6.38
CA ASP A 27 -15.40 -7.12 -7.02
C ASP A 27 -15.81 -8.34 -6.20
N GLY A 28 -14.83 -9.14 -5.75
CA GLY A 28 -15.06 -10.28 -4.87
C GLY A 28 -15.70 -9.89 -3.54
N THR A 29 -15.22 -8.81 -2.91
CA THR A 29 -15.78 -8.29 -1.66
C THR A 29 -17.23 -7.81 -1.86
N VAL A 30 -17.51 -7.09 -2.94
CA VAL A 30 -18.86 -6.65 -3.33
C VAL A 30 -19.77 -7.86 -3.55
N ALA A 31 -19.30 -8.90 -4.26
CA ALA A 31 -20.08 -10.11 -4.50
C ALA A 31 -20.45 -10.82 -3.17
N HIS A 32 -19.52 -10.94 -2.22
CA HIS A 32 -19.81 -11.50 -0.90
C HIS A 32 -20.81 -10.67 -0.10
N LEU A 33 -20.74 -9.34 -0.14
CA LEU A 33 -21.69 -8.47 0.55
C LEU A 33 -23.09 -8.52 -0.11
N THR A 34 -23.14 -8.49 -1.45
CA THR A 34 -24.43 -8.57 -2.18
C THR A 34 -25.11 -9.92 -2.02
N SER A 35 -24.36 -11.02 -1.94
CA SER A 35 -24.93 -12.35 -1.61
C SER A 35 -25.57 -12.40 -0.21
N LYS A 36 -25.16 -11.53 0.70
CA LYS A 36 -25.74 -11.34 2.03
C LYS A 36 -26.90 -10.33 2.06
N GLY A 37 -27.35 -9.85 0.89
CA GLY A 37 -28.47 -8.95 0.72
C GLY A 37 -28.13 -7.46 0.76
N TRP A 38 -26.87 -7.07 0.82
CA TRP A 38 -26.44 -5.67 0.79
C TRP A 38 -26.54 -5.08 -0.63
N ARG A 39 -26.99 -3.84 -0.74
CA ARG A 39 -27.12 -3.13 -2.03
C ARG A 39 -25.96 -2.17 -2.21
N VAL A 40 -25.26 -2.29 -3.34
CA VAL A 40 -24.08 -1.50 -3.68
C VAL A 40 -24.40 -0.46 -4.76
N THR A 41 -23.74 0.71 -4.64
CA THR A 41 -23.51 1.62 -5.77
C THR A 41 -22.01 1.66 -6.05
N ALA A 42 -21.64 1.33 -7.28
CA ALA A 42 -20.27 1.46 -7.73
C ALA A 42 -20.00 2.87 -8.25
N VAL A 43 -18.90 3.47 -7.84
CA VAL A 43 -18.43 4.78 -8.33
C VAL A 43 -16.95 4.67 -8.66
N SER A 44 -16.48 5.53 -9.54
CA SER A 44 -15.06 5.63 -9.87
C SER A 44 -14.37 6.71 -9.03
N GLU A 45 -13.06 6.65 -8.94
CA GLU A 45 -12.24 7.72 -8.35
C GLU A 45 -12.47 9.06 -9.07
N ALA A 46 -12.68 9.05 -10.39
CA ALA A 46 -13.02 10.25 -11.16
C ALA A 46 -14.39 10.84 -10.77
N ASP A 47 -15.35 10.02 -10.33
CA ASP A 47 -16.63 10.53 -9.81
C ASP A 47 -16.40 11.29 -8.49
N ILE A 48 -15.52 10.79 -7.62
CA ILE A 48 -15.16 11.47 -6.39
C ILE A 48 -14.49 12.82 -6.69
N GLU A 49 -13.54 12.84 -7.62
CA GLU A 49 -12.86 14.06 -8.06
C GLU A 49 -13.83 15.11 -8.66
N GLN A 50 -14.99 14.68 -9.15
CA GLN A 50 -16.05 15.56 -9.66
C GLN A 50 -17.15 15.87 -8.63
N GLY A 51 -16.98 15.40 -7.39
CA GLY A 51 -17.93 15.64 -6.31
C GLY A 51 -19.20 14.79 -6.40
N ARG A 52 -19.19 13.71 -7.17
CA ARG A 52 -20.32 12.78 -7.31
C ARG A 52 -20.15 11.59 -6.37
N LEU A 53 -20.67 11.71 -5.17
CA LEU A 53 -20.62 10.67 -4.16
C LEU A 53 -21.96 10.55 -3.43
N PRO A 54 -22.65 9.41 -3.51
CA PRO A 54 -23.85 9.16 -2.71
C PRO A 54 -23.53 9.12 -1.21
N ALA A 55 -24.42 9.72 -0.40
CA ALA A 55 -24.32 9.64 1.06
C ALA A 55 -24.84 8.28 1.56
N VAL A 56 -23.97 7.50 2.16
CA VAL A 56 -24.26 6.17 2.75
C VAL A 56 -23.44 5.97 4.01
N PRO A 57 -23.79 5.00 4.88
CA PRO A 57 -23.04 4.76 6.11
C PRO A 57 -21.69 4.05 5.91
N LEU A 58 -21.45 3.43 4.75
CA LEU A 58 -20.28 2.61 4.47
C LEU A 58 -19.71 2.86 3.07
N TYR A 59 -18.40 3.01 3.00
CA TYR A 59 -17.62 3.14 1.76
C TYR A 59 -16.47 2.14 1.75
N LEU A 60 -16.37 1.33 0.70
CA LEU A 60 -15.18 0.53 0.39
C LEU A 60 -14.32 1.38 -0.54
N ASN A 61 -13.19 1.86 -0.03
CA ASN A 61 -12.41 2.91 -0.70
C ASN A 61 -11.09 2.36 -1.25
N MET A 62 -11.00 2.21 -2.57
CA MET A 62 -9.77 1.87 -3.29
C MET A 62 -9.10 3.08 -3.97
N CYS A 63 -9.55 4.32 -3.71
CA CYS A 63 -8.87 5.50 -4.25
C CYS A 63 -7.39 5.52 -3.83
N GLN A 64 -6.53 5.98 -4.70
CA GLN A 64 -5.10 6.20 -4.39
C GLN A 64 -4.64 7.62 -4.73
N GLY A 65 -5.41 8.35 -5.53
CA GLY A 65 -5.11 9.73 -5.88
C GLY A 65 -5.25 10.69 -4.71
N PRO A 66 -4.33 11.66 -4.58
CA PRO A 66 -4.38 12.66 -3.51
C PRO A 66 -5.70 13.44 -3.50
N LEU A 67 -6.15 13.91 -4.67
CA LEU A 67 -7.37 14.72 -4.79
C LEU A 67 -8.63 13.96 -4.36
N ALA A 68 -8.80 12.71 -4.80
CA ALA A 68 -9.92 11.88 -4.39
C ALA A 68 -9.88 11.60 -2.88
N SER A 69 -8.71 11.27 -2.34
CA SER A 69 -8.53 11.05 -0.91
C SER A 69 -8.85 12.30 -0.08
N GLU A 70 -8.41 13.49 -0.51
CA GLU A 70 -8.74 14.76 0.15
C GLU A 70 -10.25 15.03 0.14
N ARG A 71 -10.94 14.74 -0.96
CA ARG A 71 -12.40 14.89 -1.06
C ARG A 71 -13.20 13.91 -0.19
N LEU A 72 -12.60 12.76 0.13
CA LEU A 72 -13.20 11.76 1.02
C LEU A 72 -12.94 12.05 2.51
N MET A 73 -11.97 12.94 2.87
CA MET A 73 -11.64 13.26 4.26
C MET A 73 -12.86 13.70 5.11
N PRO A 74 -13.82 14.50 4.61
CA PRO A 74 -15.01 14.85 5.38
C PRO A 74 -15.80 13.63 5.86
N LEU A 75 -15.90 12.57 5.07
CA LEU A 75 -16.61 11.34 5.46
C LEU A 75 -15.97 10.66 6.69
N GLU A 76 -14.64 10.68 6.76
CA GLU A 76 -13.90 10.15 7.92
C GLU A 76 -14.20 11.01 9.18
N LEU A 77 -14.24 12.32 9.03
CA LEU A 77 -14.53 13.26 10.13
C LEU A 77 -16.00 13.19 10.58
N ASP A 78 -16.93 13.01 9.65
CA ASP A 78 -18.37 12.86 9.91
C ASP A 78 -18.72 11.48 10.49
N GLY A 79 -17.71 10.62 10.63
CA GLY A 79 -17.84 9.33 11.26
C GLY A 79 -18.46 8.24 10.37
N ALA A 80 -18.50 8.38 9.05
CA ALA A 80 -18.83 7.28 8.15
C ALA A 80 -17.78 6.15 8.27
N VAL A 81 -18.16 4.91 8.00
CA VAL A 81 -17.19 3.82 7.86
C VAL A 81 -16.57 3.91 6.46
N VAL A 82 -15.30 4.23 6.41
CA VAL A 82 -14.53 4.26 5.15
C VAL A 82 -13.37 3.27 5.25
N LEU A 83 -13.37 2.25 4.42
CA LEU A 83 -12.37 1.16 4.45
C LEU A 83 -11.55 1.14 3.14
N ASN A 84 -10.28 1.47 3.12
CA ASN A 84 -9.49 2.14 4.15
C ASN A 84 -9.84 3.63 4.23
N ARG A 85 -9.55 4.21 5.41
CA ARG A 85 -9.75 5.65 5.58
C ARG A 85 -8.89 6.45 4.59
N PRO A 86 -9.38 7.61 4.11
CA PRO A 86 -8.61 8.49 3.23
C PRO A 86 -7.24 8.89 3.82
N SER A 87 -7.20 9.18 5.12
CA SER A 87 -5.94 9.48 5.82
C SER A 87 -4.94 8.33 5.75
N SER A 88 -5.41 7.09 5.87
CA SER A 88 -4.57 5.88 5.80
C SER A 88 -4.05 5.63 4.39
N VAL A 89 -4.86 5.86 3.37
CA VAL A 89 -4.43 5.81 1.96
C VAL A 89 -3.30 6.80 1.71
N LEU A 90 -3.46 8.06 2.14
CA LEU A 90 -2.42 9.08 2.01
C LEU A 90 -1.14 8.73 2.79
N ASN A 91 -1.26 8.00 3.91
CA ASN A 91 -0.10 7.54 4.68
C ASN A 91 0.71 6.47 3.93
N CYS A 92 0.15 5.80 2.93
CA CYS A 92 0.89 4.88 2.05
C CYS A 92 1.75 5.59 1.00
N HIS A 93 1.55 6.87 0.72
CA HIS A 93 2.45 7.62 -0.15
C HIS A 93 3.82 7.75 0.52
N ARG A 94 4.89 7.39 -0.19
CA ARG A 94 6.23 7.16 0.43
C ARG A 94 6.77 8.36 1.20
N HIS A 95 6.48 9.60 0.77
CA HIS A 95 6.90 10.79 1.51
C HIS A 95 6.22 10.92 2.89
N ARG A 96 5.03 10.31 3.08
CA ARG A 96 4.34 10.22 4.36
C ARG A 96 4.69 8.92 5.09
N LEU A 97 4.71 7.79 4.37
CA LEU A 97 5.06 6.47 4.89
C LEU A 97 6.38 6.52 5.69
N VAL A 98 7.44 7.04 5.07
CA VAL A 98 8.76 7.13 5.71
C VAL A 98 8.70 7.93 7.00
N ARG A 99 7.95 9.03 7.03
CA ARG A 99 7.78 9.85 8.24
C ARG A 99 6.99 9.13 9.34
N GLN A 100 5.95 8.38 8.98
CA GLN A 100 5.14 7.62 9.93
C GLN A 100 5.93 6.45 10.55
N LEU A 101 6.80 5.81 9.77
CA LEU A 101 7.63 4.71 10.26
C LEU A 101 8.89 5.18 10.99
N ALA A 102 9.37 6.40 10.70
CA ALA A 102 10.57 6.95 11.34
C ALA A 102 10.37 7.10 12.85
N GLY A 103 11.33 6.59 13.62
CA GLY A 103 11.30 6.66 15.08
C GLY A 103 10.38 5.65 15.78
N ASN A 104 9.66 4.84 15.02
CA ASN A 104 8.85 3.73 15.53
C ASN A 104 9.65 2.41 15.54
N ARG A 105 9.07 1.37 16.18
CA ARG A 105 9.73 0.06 16.32
C ARG A 105 9.70 -0.81 15.06
N VAL A 106 8.98 -0.38 14.00
CA VAL A 106 8.91 -1.10 12.74
C VAL A 106 10.30 -1.16 12.11
N ALA A 107 10.82 -2.36 11.90
CA ALA A 107 12.06 -2.56 11.18
C ALA A 107 11.87 -2.16 9.72
N PHE A 108 12.49 -1.05 9.32
CA PHE A 108 12.40 -0.46 8.00
C PHE A 108 13.79 0.01 7.55
N PRO A 109 14.18 -0.15 6.27
CA PRO A 109 15.50 0.25 5.81
C PRO A 109 15.70 1.76 5.95
N HIS A 110 16.94 2.18 6.15
CA HIS A 110 17.25 3.60 6.10
C HIS A 110 16.77 4.18 4.78
N THR A 111 15.90 5.17 4.88
CA THR A 111 15.21 5.78 3.74
C THR A 111 15.13 7.28 3.94
N VAL A 112 15.54 8.03 2.95
CA VAL A 112 15.43 9.48 2.93
C VAL A 112 14.45 9.92 1.85
N VAL A 113 13.67 10.95 2.14
CA VAL A 113 12.74 11.56 1.19
C VAL A 113 13.25 12.95 0.86
N VAL A 114 13.50 13.20 -0.41
CA VAL A 114 14.03 14.45 -0.92
C VAL A 114 13.27 14.90 -2.17
N PRO A 115 13.31 16.21 -2.52
CA PRO A 115 12.88 16.63 -3.85
C PRO A 115 13.66 15.87 -4.93
N SER A 116 13.00 15.48 -6.01
CA SER A 116 13.67 14.80 -7.13
C SER A 116 14.79 15.64 -7.76
N SER A 117 14.70 16.97 -7.62
CA SER A 117 15.70 17.94 -8.04
C SER A 117 16.88 18.12 -7.07
N ALA A 118 16.88 17.44 -5.92
CA ALA A 118 17.98 17.52 -4.96
C ALA A 118 19.30 17.01 -5.60
N THR A 119 20.41 17.63 -5.23
CA THR A 119 21.73 17.26 -5.75
C THR A 119 22.42 16.30 -4.78
N PRO A 120 22.64 15.02 -5.14
CA PRO A 120 23.20 14.01 -4.22
C PRO A 120 24.54 14.39 -3.60
N ALA A 121 25.35 15.16 -4.30
CA ALA A 121 26.67 15.57 -3.82
C ALA A 121 26.63 16.61 -2.68
N THR A 122 25.53 17.35 -2.53
CA THR A 122 25.40 18.46 -1.57
C THR A 122 24.26 18.29 -0.59
N ASP A 123 23.34 17.33 -0.81
CA ASP A 123 22.22 17.08 0.09
C ASP A 123 22.66 16.24 1.29
N VAL A 124 22.51 16.81 2.49
CA VAL A 124 22.95 16.18 3.74
C VAL A 124 22.19 14.90 4.09
N HIS A 125 20.93 14.80 3.65
CA HIS A 125 20.14 13.58 3.90
C HIS A 125 20.60 12.45 2.97
N LEU A 126 20.85 12.75 1.70
CA LEU A 126 21.42 11.77 0.77
C LEU A 126 22.83 11.36 1.17
N ALA A 127 23.60 12.26 1.82
CA ALA A 127 24.91 11.92 2.33
C ALA A 127 24.90 10.85 3.45
N SER A 128 23.78 10.70 4.14
CA SER A 128 23.62 9.68 5.22
C SER A 128 23.39 8.26 4.71
N LEU A 129 23.07 8.10 3.42
CA LEU A 129 22.91 6.78 2.80
C LEU A 129 24.26 6.09 2.64
N GLY A 130 24.27 4.76 2.73
CA GLY A 130 25.48 3.94 2.74
C GLY A 130 26.45 4.17 1.59
N ASP A 131 27.65 3.64 1.78
CA ASP A 131 28.85 3.87 0.95
C ASP A 131 28.72 3.44 -0.51
N ASP A 132 29.71 3.87 -1.32
CA ASP A 132 29.86 3.48 -2.72
C ASP A 132 29.87 1.95 -2.90
N GLY A 133 29.03 1.48 -3.84
CA GLY A 133 28.89 0.07 -4.16
C GLY A 133 27.66 -0.60 -3.54
N ARG A 134 27.06 -0.05 -2.49
CA ARG A 134 25.77 -0.55 -1.98
C ARG A 134 24.63 -0.25 -2.95
N ARG A 135 23.72 -1.21 -3.10
CA ARG A 135 22.50 -1.01 -3.88
C ARG A 135 21.54 -0.07 -3.14
N LEU A 136 21.02 0.89 -3.87
CA LEU A 136 19.97 1.81 -3.45
C LEU A 136 18.74 1.62 -4.34
N TRP A 137 17.59 1.97 -3.80
CA TRP A 137 16.33 2.03 -4.54
C TRP A 137 15.83 3.46 -4.56
N VAL A 138 15.67 4.04 -5.76
CA VAL A 138 14.99 5.31 -5.95
C VAL A 138 13.55 5.01 -6.31
N LYS A 139 12.63 5.45 -5.47
CA LYS A 139 11.20 5.17 -5.60
C LYS A 139 10.43 6.49 -5.71
N ARG A 140 9.41 6.53 -6.54
CA ARG A 140 8.47 7.64 -6.58
C ARG A 140 7.91 7.90 -5.18
N GLY A 141 7.89 9.17 -4.75
CA GLY A 141 7.59 9.56 -3.36
C GLY A 141 6.20 10.11 -3.12
N ASP A 142 5.58 10.72 -4.14
CA ASP A 142 4.32 11.49 -4.03
C ASP A 142 3.06 10.64 -4.06
N VAL A 143 3.08 9.54 -4.80
CA VAL A 143 1.97 8.55 -4.92
C VAL A 143 2.54 7.14 -5.01
N HIS A 144 1.67 6.15 -5.18
CA HIS A 144 2.10 4.78 -5.46
C HIS A 144 2.82 4.65 -6.82
N ALA A 145 3.60 3.57 -6.98
CA ALA A 145 4.24 3.28 -8.27
C ALA A 145 3.17 2.95 -9.33
N GLU A 146 3.17 3.71 -10.42
CA GLU A 146 2.26 3.56 -11.55
C GLU A 146 2.92 2.84 -12.73
N ARG A 147 4.25 2.89 -12.78
CA ARG A 147 5.08 2.37 -13.87
C ARG A 147 6.29 1.63 -13.31
N PRO A 148 6.88 0.70 -14.07
CA PRO A 148 8.13 0.05 -13.67
C PRO A 148 9.26 1.02 -13.33
N GLU A 149 9.32 2.18 -14.03
CA GLU A 149 10.32 3.22 -13.84
C GLU A 149 10.14 4.03 -12.55
N ASP A 150 9.06 3.80 -11.81
CA ASP A 150 8.80 4.45 -10.52
C ASP A 150 9.56 3.79 -9.35
N VAL A 151 10.24 2.67 -9.63
CA VAL A 151 11.13 1.98 -8.68
C VAL A 151 12.39 1.56 -9.41
N VAL A 152 13.50 2.23 -9.17
CA VAL A 152 14.75 2.04 -9.88
C VAL A 152 15.86 1.63 -8.93
N ALA A 153 16.55 0.53 -9.24
CA ALA A 153 17.76 0.13 -8.54
C ALA A 153 18.95 0.94 -9.06
N THR A 154 19.79 1.42 -8.16
CA THR A 154 21.00 2.17 -8.49
C THR A 154 22.09 1.96 -7.45
N THR A 155 23.20 2.64 -7.58
CA THR A 155 24.24 2.82 -6.58
C THR A 155 24.42 4.30 -6.30
N ARG A 156 25.27 4.66 -5.33
CA ARG A 156 25.54 6.07 -5.04
C ARG A 156 26.05 6.83 -6.27
N SER A 157 26.92 6.22 -7.08
CA SER A 157 27.45 6.84 -8.31
C SER A 157 26.37 7.07 -9.40
N GLY A 158 25.33 6.22 -9.44
CA GLY A 158 24.23 6.36 -10.38
C GLY A 158 23.05 7.19 -9.87
N LEU A 159 23.06 7.61 -8.60
CA LEU A 159 21.93 8.24 -7.94
C LEU A 159 21.47 9.54 -8.61
N ALA A 160 22.41 10.39 -9.03
CA ALA A 160 22.10 11.65 -9.72
C ALA A 160 21.33 11.42 -11.03
N ALA A 161 21.76 10.44 -11.84
CA ALA A 161 21.08 10.10 -13.09
C ALA A 161 19.70 9.49 -12.83
N ALA A 162 19.58 8.61 -11.83
CA ALA A 162 18.30 8.04 -11.43
C ALA A 162 17.31 9.15 -10.99
N MET A 163 17.71 10.07 -10.13
CA MET A 163 16.86 11.17 -9.66
C MET A 163 16.47 12.14 -10.80
N ALA A 164 17.39 12.45 -11.71
CA ALA A 164 17.10 13.28 -12.87
C ALA A 164 16.00 12.69 -13.76
N ALA A 165 15.91 11.36 -13.87
CA ALA A 165 14.83 10.70 -14.62
C ALA A 165 13.45 10.90 -13.97
N PHE A 166 13.35 11.05 -12.66
CA PHE A 166 12.10 11.41 -11.96
C PHE A 166 11.77 12.88 -12.18
N THR A 167 12.76 13.78 -12.06
CA THR A 167 12.58 15.22 -12.32
C THR A 167 12.08 15.47 -13.76
N ALA A 168 12.62 14.75 -14.74
CA ALA A 168 12.22 14.86 -16.15
C ALA A 168 10.76 14.42 -16.41
N ARG A 169 10.14 13.73 -15.44
CA ARG A 169 8.72 13.31 -15.47
C ARG A 169 7.85 14.14 -14.54
N ASP A 170 8.32 15.28 -14.08
CA ASP A 170 7.63 16.18 -13.15
C ASP A 170 7.21 15.50 -11.82
N ILE A 171 7.93 14.46 -11.39
CA ILE A 171 7.70 13.81 -10.11
C ILE A 171 8.42 14.63 -9.03
N PRO A 172 7.68 15.24 -8.07
CA PRO A 172 8.27 16.23 -7.17
C PRO A 172 9.16 15.62 -6.08
N TRP A 173 8.86 14.39 -5.64
CA TRP A 173 9.52 13.73 -4.52
C TRP A 173 9.99 12.32 -4.87
N VAL A 174 11.15 11.96 -4.36
CA VAL A 174 11.67 10.60 -4.39
C VAL A 174 11.99 10.12 -2.97
N ALA A 175 11.77 8.83 -2.73
CA ALA A 175 12.30 8.12 -1.58
C ALA A 175 13.53 7.32 -2.03
N VAL A 176 14.67 7.60 -1.43
CA VAL A 176 15.92 6.85 -1.66
C VAL A 176 16.12 5.92 -0.48
N GLN A 177 16.05 4.61 -0.72
CA GLN A 177 16.03 3.56 0.27
C GLN A 177 17.24 2.64 0.12
N GLU A 178 17.90 2.31 1.22
CA GLU A 178 18.93 1.28 1.22
C GLU A 178 18.35 -0.09 0.90
N HIS A 179 19.10 -0.89 0.15
CA HIS A 179 18.71 -2.25 -0.14
C HIS A 179 18.87 -3.15 1.10
N VAL A 180 17.90 -4.01 1.30
CA VAL A 180 17.95 -5.08 2.29
C VAL A 180 18.17 -6.39 1.57
N GLU A 181 19.22 -7.10 1.91
CA GLU A 181 19.53 -8.42 1.35
C GLU A 181 18.55 -9.49 1.86
N GLY A 182 18.49 -10.59 1.14
CA GLY A 182 17.69 -11.76 1.53
C GLY A 182 16.41 -11.97 0.69
N PRO A 183 15.72 -13.08 0.93
CA PRO A 183 14.48 -13.40 0.22
C PRO A 183 13.39 -12.36 0.52
N VAL A 184 12.64 -12.00 -0.51
CA VAL A 184 11.50 -11.09 -0.40
C VAL A 184 10.21 -11.88 -0.32
N VAL A 185 9.38 -11.54 0.64
CA VAL A 185 8.07 -12.12 0.90
C VAL A 185 7.00 -11.08 0.68
N LYS A 186 5.97 -11.41 -0.06
CA LYS A 186 4.74 -10.62 -0.15
C LYS A 186 3.76 -11.07 0.92
N PHE A 187 3.15 -10.13 1.60
CA PHE A 187 2.14 -10.40 2.62
C PHE A 187 0.84 -9.65 2.35
N TYR A 188 -0.25 -10.18 2.90
CA TYR A 188 -1.58 -9.60 2.84
C TYR A 188 -2.29 -9.79 4.16
N GLY A 189 -3.00 -8.76 4.61
CA GLY A 189 -3.70 -8.77 5.89
C GLY A 189 -5.03 -8.00 5.86
N VAL A 190 -5.92 -8.45 6.73
CA VAL A 190 -7.14 -7.73 7.11
C VAL A 190 -7.08 -7.49 8.61
N ALA A 191 -7.45 -6.30 9.04
CA ALA A 191 -7.47 -5.90 10.44
C ALA A 191 -8.21 -6.93 11.31
N ASP A 192 -8.00 -6.88 12.64
CA ASP A 192 -8.42 -7.87 13.64
C ASP A 192 -7.77 -9.27 13.51
N GLY A 193 -6.92 -9.45 12.51
CA GLY A 193 -6.16 -10.70 12.35
C GLY A 193 -6.92 -11.87 11.74
N ARG A 194 -8.18 -11.67 11.29
CA ARG A 194 -8.99 -12.73 10.65
C ARG A 194 -8.41 -13.27 9.37
N PHE A 195 -7.56 -12.50 8.71
CA PHE A 195 -6.84 -12.90 7.51
C PHE A 195 -5.40 -12.40 7.57
N PHE A 196 -4.46 -13.32 7.38
CA PHE A 196 -3.07 -13.04 7.11
C PHE A 196 -2.48 -14.16 6.26
N ARG A 197 -1.88 -13.82 5.12
CA ARG A 197 -1.20 -14.78 4.21
C ARG A 197 0.04 -14.13 3.64
N TYR A 198 1.03 -14.95 3.35
CA TYR A 198 2.26 -14.53 2.71
C TYR A 198 2.83 -15.62 1.80
N TYR A 199 3.68 -15.22 0.87
CA TYR A 199 4.41 -16.13 -0.03
C TYR A 199 5.71 -15.48 -0.51
N ARG A 200 6.68 -16.30 -0.95
CA ARG A 200 7.93 -15.81 -1.51
C ARG A 200 7.70 -15.16 -2.88
N ALA A 201 8.26 -13.98 -3.08
CA ALA A 201 8.08 -13.21 -4.31
C ALA A 201 8.76 -13.88 -5.53
N ASP A 202 9.85 -14.61 -5.31
CA ASP A 202 10.62 -15.32 -6.34
C ASP A 202 9.88 -16.54 -6.91
N GLY A 203 8.93 -17.12 -6.19
CA GLY A 203 8.09 -18.24 -6.63
C GLY A 203 6.89 -17.86 -7.52
N GLY A 204 6.61 -16.57 -7.67
CA GLY A 204 5.43 -16.06 -8.37
C GLY A 204 4.10 -16.43 -7.71
N PRO A 205 2.97 -15.89 -8.22
CA PRO A 205 1.63 -16.13 -7.63
C PRO A 205 1.14 -17.57 -7.74
N SER A 206 1.57 -18.31 -8.77
CA SER A 206 1.21 -19.71 -9.00
C SER A 206 2.01 -20.71 -8.16
N GLY A 207 3.13 -20.27 -7.59
CA GLY A 207 3.95 -21.04 -6.69
C GLY A 207 3.94 -20.42 -5.29
N ALA A 208 2.75 -20.17 -4.70
CA ALA A 208 2.62 -19.67 -3.32
C ALA A 208 3.27 -20.65 -2.32
N ALA A 209 4.58 -20.90 -2.54
CA ALA A 209 5.39 -21.70 -1.66
C ALA A 209 5.39 -21.02 -0.31
N THR A 210 4.87 -21.71 0.68
CA THR A 210 5.12 -21.37 2.06
C THR A 210 6.64 -21.27 2.24
N ALA A 211 7.08 -20.30 2.99
CA ALA A 211 8.49 -20.15 3.38
C ALA A 211 8.64 -20.66 4.83
N PRO A 212 8.59 -21.99 5.05
CA PRO A 212 8.57 -22.55 6.41
C PRO A 212 9.88 -22.29 7.18
N GLU A 213 10.94 -21.93 6.46
CA GLU A 213 12.21 -21.54 7.02
C GLU A 213 12.20 -20.11 7.62
N LEU A 214 11.16 -19.30 7.33
CA LEU A 214 11.07 -17.93 7.80
C LEU A 214 10.10 -17.83 8.98
N ASP A 215 10.39 -16.92 9.91
CA ASP A 215 9.55 -16.65 11.08
C ASP A 215 8.28 -15.88 10.68
N GLY A 216 7.22 -16.64 10.41
CA GLY A 216 5.91 -16.11 10.02
C GLY A 216 5.21 -15.33 11.13
N ASP A 217 5.46 -15.62 12.40
CA ASP A 217 4.87 -14.90 13.53
C ASP A 217 5.49 -13.52 13.67
N ARG A 218 6.81 -13.40 13.55
CA ARG A 218 7.49 -12.10 13.50
C ARG A 218 7.09 -11.28 12.28
N LEU A 219 6.95 -11.92 11.11
CA LEU A 219 6.42 -11.26 9.92
C LEU A 219 5.03 -10.70 10.17
N ARG A 220 4.14 -11.52 10.74
CA ARG A 220 2.78 -11.10 11.09
C ARG A 220 2.78 -9.92 12.06
N ALA A 221 3.56 -10.00 13.13
CA ALA A 221 3.67 -8.93 14.12
C ALA A 221 4.14 -7.62 13.49
N LEU A 222 5.21 -7.65 12.68
CA LEU A 222 5.73 -6.49 11.96
C LEU A 222 4.67 -5.87 11.02
N ALA A 223 3.97 -6.72 10.25
CA ALA A 223 2.98 -6.26 9.28
C ALA A 223 1.79 -5.58 9.97
N PHE A 224 1.27 -6.13 11.07
CA PHE A 224 0.17 -5.54 11.83
C PHE A 224 0.58 -4.28 12.60
N GLU A 225 1.82 -4.22 13.11
CA GLU A 225 2.35 -3.00 13.74
C GLU A 225 2.42 -1.86 12.71
N ALA A 226 2.99 -2.12 11.53
CA ALA A 226 3.05 -1.15 10.45
C ALA A 226 1.65 -0.70 9.97
N ALA A 227 0.74 -1.66 9.77
CA ALA A 227 -0.63 -1.35 9.37
C ALA A 227 -1.35 -0.48 10.41
N THR A 228 -1.16 -0.76 11.70
CA THR A 228 -1.73 0.02 12.81
C THR A 228 -1.21 1.45 12.82
N LEU A 229 0.10 1.65 12.67
CA LEU A 229 0.71 2.98 12.61
C LEU A 229 0.18 3.82 11.43
N LEU A 230 -0.12 3.18 10.32
CA LEU A 230 -0.65 3.83 9.12
C LEU A 230 -2.17 3.96 9.12
N GLY A 231 -2.87 3.28 10.05
CA GLY A 231 -4.32 3.23 10.14
C GLY A 231 -4.97 2.31 9.09
N LEU A 232 -4.23 1.36 8.53
CA LEU A 232 -4.69 0.45 7.49
C LEU A 232 -5.50 -0.71 8.07
N GLU A 233 -6.60 -1.04 7.41
CA GLU A 233 -7.48 -2.14 7.76
C GLU A 233 -7.46 -3.27 6.71
N VAL A 234 -7.27 -2.93 5.43
CA VAL A 234 -7.03 -3.86 4.31
C VAL A 234 -5.67 -3.48 3.72
N PHE A 235 -4.69 -4.35 3.85
CA PHE A 235 -3.31 -4.01 3.55
C PHE A 235 -2.50 -5.18 2.99
N GLY A 236 -1.36 -4.87 2.43
CA GLY A 236 -0.33 -5.82 2.06
C GLY A 236 0.95 -5.11 1.67
N GLY A 237 2.01 -5.87 1.50
CA GLY A 237 3.30 -5.27 1.23
C GLY A 237 4.40 -6.28 0.98
N ASP A 238 5.62 -5.79 1.03
CA ASP A 238 6.84 -6.54 0.79
C ASP A 238 7.76 -6.46 2.02
N VAL A 239 8.30 -7.61 2.42
CA VAL A 239 9.25 -7.75 3.53
C VAL A 239 10.47 -8.52 3.04
N ALA A 240 11.68 -8.06 3.35
CA ALA A 240 12.90 -8.81 3.17
C ALA A 240 13.30 -9.52 4.46
N PHE A 241 13.97 -10.66 4.33
CA PHE A 241 14.52 -11.43 5.43
C PHE A 241 16.04 -11.54 5.27
N PRO A 242 16.82 -10.60 5.81
CA PRO A 242 18.28 -10.74 5.84
C PRO A 242 18.74 -11.96 6.66
N GLU A 243 17.94 -12.34 7.66
CA GLU A 243 18.05 -13.54 8.46
C GLU A 243 16.68 -14.18 8.61
N PRO A 244 16.53 -15.51 8.78
CA PRO A 244 15.25 -16.21 8.82
C PRO A 244 14.24 -15.69 9.85
N ASP A 245 14.71 -15.12 10.94
CA ASP A 245 13.92 -14.60 12.06
C ASP A 245 13.87 -13.06 12.12
N ARG A 246 14.41 -12.37 11.10
CA ARG A 246 14.55 -10.90 11.08
C ARG A 246 13.84 -10.27 9.88
N PRO A 247 12.50 -10.16 9.92
CA PRO A 247 11.76 -9.46 8.87
C PRO A 247 12.04 -7.96 8.90
N VAL A 248 12.23 -7.36 7.72
CA VAL A 248 12.41 -5.92 7.50
C VAL A 248 11.40 -5.47 6.45
N LEU A 249 10.49 -4.59 6.83
CA LEU A 249 9.46 -4.05 5.93
C LEU A 249 10.11 -3.23 4.82
N ILE A 250 9.78 -3.51 3.56
CA ILE A 250 10.26 -2.74 2.40
C ILE A 250 9.20 -1.75 1.90
N ASP A 251 7.95 -2.20 1.86
CA ASP A 251 6.82 -1.41 1.39
C ASP A 251 5.51 -1.94 1.99
N ILE A 252 4.50 -1.06 2.15
CA ILE A 252 3.15 -1.44 2.58
C ILE A 252 2.13 -0.55 1.89
N ASN A 253 1.05 -1.14 1.44
CA ASN A 253 0.03 -0.50 0.61
C ASN A 253 -1.37 -0.83 1.08
N ASP A 254 -2.31 0.08 0.81
CA ASP A 254 -3.75 -0.13 0.92
C ASP A 254 -4.29 -0.98 -0.24
N TRP A 255 -5.34 -1.72 0.01
CA TRP A 255 -6.07 -2.54 -0.97
C TRP A 255 -5.16 -3.19 -2.03
N PRO A 256 -4.22 -4.08 -1.64
CA PRO A 256 -3.42 -4.83 -2.62
C PRO A 256 -4.28 -5.83 -3.37
N SER A 257 -3.76 -6.42 -4.44
CA SER A 257 -4.50 -7.34 -5.31
C SER A 257 -4.92 -8.66 -4.65
N PHE A 258 -4.26 -9.07 -3.56
CA PHE A 258 -4.42 -10.38 -2.90
C PHE A 258 -4.31 -11.57 -3.87
N ALA A 259 -3.61 -11.41 -4.99
CA ALA A 259 -3.71 -12.28 -6.17
C ALA A 259 -3.73 -13.79 -5.90
N PRO A 260 -2.86 -14.39 -5.03
CA PRO A 260 -2.90 -15.83 -4.77
C PRO A 260 -4.04 -16.26 -3.85
N PHE A 261 -4.66 -15.32 -3.09
CA PHE A 261 -5.58 -15.63 -1.99
C PHE A 261 -6.89 -14.85 -2.09
N ARG A 262 -7.23 -14.36 -3.27
CA ARG A 262 -8.27 -13.35 -3.50
C ARG A 262 -9.63 -13.72 -2.92
N ASP A 263 -10.13 -14.92 -3.20
CA ASP A 263 -11.46 -15.34 -2.77
C ASP A 263 -11.57 -15.40 -1.23
N ALA A 264 -10.57 -15.99 -0.58
CA ALA A 264 -10.53 -16.05 0.88
C ALA A 264 -10.34 -14.66 1.52
N ALA A 265 -9.58 -13.78 0.87
CA ALA A 265 -9.40 -12.40 1.32
C ALA A 265 -10.70 -11.58 1.15
N ALA A 266 -11.39 -11.73 0.03
CA ALA A 266 -12.66 -11.05 -0.24
C ALA A 266 -13.74 -11.44 0.78
N ASP A 267 -13.86 -12.73 1.11
CA ASP A 267 -14.77 -13.19 2.17
C ASP A 267 -14.39 -12.63 3.55
N ALA A 268 -13.11 -12.64 3.88
CA ALA A 268 -12.61 -12.08 5.14
C ALA A 268 -12.88 -10.57 5.25
N ILE A 269 -12.65 -9.80 4.18
CA ILE A 269 -12.94 -8.36 4.13
C ILE A 269 -14.45 -8.13 4.29
N ALA A 270 -15.29 -8.88 3.57
CA ALA A 270 -16.74 -8.77 3.68
C ALA A 270 -17.23 -9.09 5.10
N GLY A 271 -16.68 -10.11 5.74
CA GLY A 271 -16.95 -10.44 7.14
C GLY A 271 -16.55 -9.31 8.10
N TYR A 272 -15.35 -8.75 7.89
CA TYR A 272 -14.87 -7.59 8.66
C TYR A 272 -15.80 -6.38 8.55
N VAL A 273 -16.24 -6.06 7.34
CA VAL A 273 -17.20 -4.98 7.08
C VAL A 273 -18.51 -5.18 7.83
N VAL A 274 -19.08 -6.38 7.76
CA VAL A 274 -20.34 -6.70 8.46
C VAL A 274 -20.20 -6.50 9.97
N ASP A 275 -19.11 -6.96 10.56
CA ASP A 275 -18.88 -6.82 12.00
C ASP A 275 -18.65 -5.36 12.41
N ARG A 276 -17.92 -4.58 11.59
CA ARG A 276 -17.74 -3.14 11.79
C ARG A 276 -19.08 -2.38 11.77
N MET A 277 -19.98 -2.75 10.88
CA MET A 277 -21.30 -2.11 10.78
C MET A 277 -22.19 -2.49 11.95
N ARG A 278 -22.18 -3.76 12.40
CA ARG A 278 -22.93 -4.22 13.58
C ARG A 278 -22.48 -3.55 14.86
N ALA A 279 -21.18 -3.33 15.03
CA ALA A 279 -20.64 -2.66 16.21
C ALA A 279 -21.06 -1.18 16.35
N ARG A 280 -21.68 -0.61 15.31
CA ARG A 280 -22.17 0.79 15.29
C ARG A 280 -23.68 0.90 15.48
N SER A 281 -24.40 -0.20 15.29
CA SER A 281 -25.86 -0.27 15.47
C SER A 281 -26.21 -0.48 16.93
#